data_96309361cf94020f43f2e7a5a3ee39ca
#
_entry.id   96309361cf94020f43f2e7a5a3ee39ca
#
_cell.length_a   1.000
_cell.length_b   1.000
_cell.length_c   1.000
_cell.angle_alpha   90.00
_cell.angle_beta   90.00
_cell.angle_gamma   90.00
#
_symmetry.space_group_name_H-M   'P 1'
#
loop_
_entity.id
_entity.type
_entity.pdbx_description
1 polymer ?
#
loop_
_entity_poly.entity_id
_entity_poly.type
_entity_poly.pdbx_seq_one_letter_code
_entity_poly.pdbx_strand_id
1 'polypeptide(L)'
;MRTDEKTFEARRINFHPVTDKHDVVPFITSFIHQRNLRTIAFSDSVSLHECDVYRQLAEQFGGPDHRIINPFERTPDGKYKVFEDQPTGKLDLPRDEYYRRMGTVVEAMRQTLLSDVLIIGANAITLKGEIVSIDGSGNRVAGMMFGPKHVIIVVGANKICMDLDEALKRIRNVAAPLNYIRHINKHHNRYDELPCVQKGKCFDCVHPRSACRKIAIMRGEVEFNADRTHLLVVNDNLGL
;
A
#
# COMPACT_ATOMS: atom_id res chain seq x y z
N MET A 1 22.63 1.90 4.15
CA MET A 1 22.31 1.66 5.56
C MET A 1 21.65 0.30 5.63
N ARG A 2 22.20 -0.67 6.36
CA ARG A 2 21.60 -2.02 6.42
C ARG A 2 20.62 -2.08 7.59
N THR A 3 19.38 -2.43 7.32
CA THR A 3 18.40 -2.83 8.35
C THR A 3 18.88 -4.10 9.02
N ASP A 4 18.86 -4.11 10.35
CA ASP A 4 19.22 -5.29 11.13
C ASP A 4 18.00 -6.23 11.20
N GLU A 5 18.08 -7.38 10.54
CA GLU A 5 17.08 -8.45 10.57
C GLU A 5 16.66 -8.79 12.00
N LYS A 6 17.63 -8.91 12.91
CA LYS A 6 17.39 -9.24 14.32
C LYS A 6 16.46 -8.25 15.04
N THR A 7 16.47 -6.98 14.62
CA THR A 7 15.57 -5.96 15.19
C THR A 7 14.10 -6.25 14.85
N PHE A 8 13.83 -6.69 13.62
CA PHE A 8 12.47 -7.05 13.20
C PHE A 8 12.04 -8.41 13.76
N GLU A 9 12.93 -9.40 13.80
CA GLU A 9 12.66 -10.71 14.40
C GLU A 9 12.31 -10.59 15.90
N ALA A 10 13.04 -9.76 16.66
CA ALA A 10 12.73 -9.49 18.06
C ALA A 10 11.34 -8.87 18.27
N ARG A 11 10.77 -8.29 17.23
CA ARG A 11 9.40 -7.73 17.17
C ARG A 11 8.40 -8.68 16.53
N ARG A 12 8.79 -9.92 16.22
CA ARG A 12 7.97 -10.91 15.52
C ARG A 12 7.44 -10.42 14.16
N ILE A 13 8.28 -9.68 13.46
CA ILE A 13 8.10 -9.32 12.06
C ILE A 13 9.07 -10.17 11.25
N ASN A 14 8.54 -11.01 10.36
CA ASN A 14 9.36 -11.87 9.50
C ASN A 14 10.04 -11.01 8.44
N PHE A 15 11.33 -10.80 8.57
CA PHE A 15 12.12 -9.93 7.71
C PHE A 15 12.70 -10.73 6.53
N HIS A 16 12.54 -10.22 5.32
CA HIS A 16 13.01 -10.84 4.08
C HIS A 16 13.79 -9.81 3.26
N PRO A 17 15.14 -9.86 3.26
CA PRO A 17 15.93 -9.06 2.35
C PRO A 17 15.76 -9.57 0.91
N VAL A 18 15.44 -8.68 -0.01
CA VAL A 18 15.25 -8.97 -1.44
C VAL A 18 16.28 -8.18 -2.24
N THR A 19 17.09 -8.87 -3.04
CA THR A 19 18.16 -8.22 -3.77
C THR A 19 17.66 -7.47 -4.99
N ASP A 20 16.74 -8.05 -5.74
CA ASP A 20 16.17 -7.48 -6.96
C ASP A 20 14.65 -7.39 -6.85
N LYS A 21 14.06 -6.31 -7.35
CA LYS A 21 12.59 -6.13 -7.38
C LYS A 21 11.86 -7.24 -8.15
N HIS A 22 12.53 -7.90 -9.09
CA HIS A 22 11.97 -9.01 -9.85
C HIS A 22 11.81 -10.29 -9.01
N ASP A 23 12.48 -10.40 -7.85
CA ASP A 23 12.32 -11.51 -6.91
C ASP A 23 11.08 -11.38 -6.01
N VAL A 24 10.44 -10.21 -5.97
CA VAL A 24 9.26 -9.94 -5.12
C VAL A 24 8.08 -10.84 -5.49
N VAL A 25 7.75 -10.94 -6.78
CA VAL A 25 6.62 -11.77 -7.24
C VAL A 25 6.90 -13.26 -7.03
N PRO A 26 8.07 -13.82 -7.39
CA PRO A 26 8.44 -15.20 -7.05
C PRO A 26 8.29 -15.53 -5.56
N PHE A 27 8.74 -14.63 -4.68
CA PHE A 27 8.56 -14.79 -3.23
C PHE A 27 7.08 -14.89 -2.85
N ILE A 28 6.26 -13.93 -3.28
CA ILE A 28 4.83 -13.88 -2.97
C ILE A 28 4.11 -15.12 -3.52
N THR A 29 4.41 -15.53 -4.75
CA THR A 29 3.85 -16.73 -5.38
C THR A 29 4.16 -17.98 -4.58
N SER A 30 5.43 -18.17 -4.20
CA SER A 30 5.87 -19.28 -3.37
C SER A 30 5.16 -19.28 -2.00
N PHE A 31 5.04 -18.11 -1.37
CA PHE A 31 4.36 -17.92 -0.09
C PHE A 31 2.89 -18.35 -0.15
N ILE A 32 2.16 -17.93 -1.20
CA ILE A 32 0.76 -18.27 -1.42
C ILE A 32 0.59 -19.78 -1.59
N HIS A 33 1.42 -20.41 -2.41
CA HIS A 33 1.37 -21.87 -2.66
C HIS A 33 1.71 -22.68 -1.41
N GLN A 34 2.80 -22.36 -0.71
CA GLN A 34 3.24 -23.08 0.49
C GLN A 34 2.19 -23.08 1.61
N ARG A 35 1.41 -22.00 1.72
CA ARG A 35 0.38 -21.84 2.73
C ARG A 35 -1.03 -22.14 2.24
N ASN A 36 -1.17 -22.54 0.98
CA ASN A 36 -2.47 -22.83 0.34
C ASN A 36 -3.49 -21.68 0.53
N LEU A 37 -3.04 -20.43 0.33
CA LEU A 37 -3.89 -19.25 0.50
C LEU A 37 -4.80 -19.07 -0.71
N ARG A 38 -6.08 -18.80 -0.47
CA ARG A 38 -7.11 -18.74 -1.51
C ARG A 38 -7.58 -17.32 -1.82
N THR A 39 -7.57 -16.45 -0.82
CA THR A 39 -8.02 -15.06 -0.98
C THR A 39 -6.84 -14.11 -0.91
N ILE A 40 -6.52 -13.50 -2.07
CA ILE A 40 -5.37 -12.59 -2.25
C ILE A 40 -5.90 -11.18 -2.40
N ALA A 41 -5.45 -10.26 -1.55
CA ALA A 41 -5.91 -8.88 -1.56
C ALA A 41 -4.75 -7.88 -1.69
N PHE A 42 -5.09 -6.70 -2.19
CA PHE A 42 -4.12 -5.62 -2.41
C PHE A 42 -4.59 -4.29 -1.82
N SER A 43 -3.63 -3.44 -1.44
CA SER A 43 -3.83 -2.00 -1.37
C SER A 43 -3.11 -1.29 -2.51
N ASP A 44 -3.50 -0.05 -2.82
CA ASP A 44 -2.81 0.76 -3.83
C ASP A 44 -1.40 1.16 -3.35
N SER A 45 -0.37 0.71 -4.06
CA SER A 45 1.03 0.97 -3.72
C SER A 45 1.89 1.12 -4.98
N VAL A 46 2.68 2.21 -5.04
CA VAL A 46 3.63 2.42 -6.15
C VAL A 46 4.69 1.33 -6.16
N SER A 47 5.20 0.92 -4.99
CA SER A 47 6.17 -0.17 -4.91
C SER A 47 5.66 -1.47 -5.53
N LEU A 48 4.37 -1.79 -5.34
CA LEU A 48 3.77 -2.99 -5.94
C LEU A 48 3.60 -2.85 -7.46
N HIS A 49 3.33 -1.63 -7.96
CA HIS A 49 3.30 -1.36 -9.40
C HIS A 49 4.68 -1.51 -10.04
N GLU A 50 5.73 -0.98 -9.39
CA GLU A 50 7.11 -1.05 -9.90
C GLU A 50 7.68 -2.48 -9.89
N CYS A 51 7.17 -3.35 -9.01
CA CYS A 51 7.46 -4.78 -8.99
C CYS A 51 6.49 -5.60 -9.86
N ASP A 52 5.56 -4.97 -10.58
CA ASP A 52 4.54 -5.61 -11.43
C ASP A 52 3.68 -6.68 -10.71
N VAL A 53 3.49 -6.50 -9.38
CA VAL A 53 2.80 -7.48 -8.52
C VAL A 53 1.35 -7.70 -8.96
N TYR A 54 0.63 -6.62 -9.28
CA TYR A 54 -0.81 -6.71 -9.59
C TYR A 54 -1.09 -7.55 -10.84
N ARG A 55 -0.37 -7.30 -11.94
CA ARG A 55 -0.56 -8.01 -13.20
C ARG A 55 -0.14 -9.46 -13.07
N GLN A 56 1.09 -9.71 -12.58
CA GLN A 56 1.63 -11.07 -12.52
C GLN A 56 0.83 -11.98 -11.58
N LEU A 57 0.38 -11.48 -10.41
CA LEU A 57 -0.45 -12.30 -9.52
C LEU A 57 -1.87 -12.49 -10.09
N ALA A 58 -2.43 -11.51 -10.81
CA ALA A 58 -3.71 -11.69 -11.49
C ALA A 58 -3.64 -12.75 -12.60
N GLU A 59 -2.54 -12.81 -13.35
CA GLU A 59 -2.30 -13.83 -14.37
C GLU A 59 -2.13 -15.24 -13.75
N GLN A 60 -1.40 -15.34 -12.63
CA GLN A 60 -1.12 -16.62 -11.98
C GLN A 60 -2.30 -17.17 -11.17
N PHE A 61 -3.06 -16.29 -10.51
CA PHE A 61 -4.11 -16.65 -9.55
C PHE A 61 -5.50 -16.19 -9.96
N GLY A 62 -5.71 -15.71 -11.19
CA GLY A 62 -7.01 -15.26 -11.70
C GLY A 62 -8.00 -16.39 -12.04
N GLY A 63 -7.66 -17.65 -11.76
CA GLY A 63 -8.51 -18.82 -12.00
C GLY A 63 -9.55 -19.07 -10.90
N PRO A 64 -10.38 -20.10 -11.07
CA PRO A 64 -11.52 -20.39 -10.17
C PRO A 64 -11.11 -20.81 -8.74
N ASP A 65 -9.87 -21.25 -8.57
CA ASP A 65 -9.36 -21.73 -7.28
C ASP A 65 -8.97 -20.62 -6.30
N HIS A 66 -8.84 -19.39 -6.80
CA HIS A 66 -8.43 -18.25 -6.00
C HIS A 66 -9.39 -17.06 -6.20
N ARG A 67 -9.47 -16.23 -5.17
CA ARG A 67 -10.20 -14.97 -5.23
C ARG A 67 -9.22 -13.81 -5.08
N ILE A 68 -9.14 -12.98 -6.10
CA ILE A 68 -8.36 -11.74 -6.06
C ILE A 68 -9.27 -10.57 -5.69
N ILE A 69 -8.86 -9.77 -4.70
CA ILE A 69 -9.55 -8.56 -4.27
C ILE A 69 -8.62 -7.37 -4.50
N ASN A 70 -8.87 -6.62 -5.58
CA ASN A 70 -8.14 -5.39 -5.89
C ASN A 70 -9.11 -4.20 -5.96
N PRO A 71 -9.30 -3.46 -4.85
CA PRO A 71 -10.19 -2.29 -4.82
C PRO A 71 -9.76 -1.17 -5.77
N PHE A 72 -8.52 -1.20 -6.22
CA PHE A 72 -7.87 -0.15 -7.01
C PHE A 72 -7.44 -0.65 -8.39
N GLU A 73 -8.17 -1.61 -8.94
CA GLU A 73 -7.91 -2.14 -10.26
C GLU A 73 -7.87 -1.04 -11.31
N ARG A 74 -6.88 -1.14 -12.20
CA ARG A 74 -6.65 -0.15 -13.26
C ARG A 74 -6.81 -0.76 -14.63
N THR A 75 -7.26 0.07 -15.55
CA THR A 75 -7.21 -0.19 -16.98
C THR A 75 -5.77 -0.10 -17.50
N PRO A 76 -5.47 -0.63 -18.68
CA PRO A 76 -4.12 -0.54 -19.27
C PRO A 76 -3.60 0.90 -19.43
N ASP A 77 -4.50 1.88 -19.62
CA ASP A 77 -4.18 3.31 -19.69
C ASP A 77 -4.05 3.98 -18.31
N GLY A 78 -4.10 3.20 -17.21
CA GLY A 78 -3.83 3.63 -15.84
C GLY A 78 -4.99 4.27 -15.09
N LYS A 79 -6.19 4.35 -15.68
CA LYS A 79 -7.41 4.82 -15.00
C LYS A 79 -7.90 3.81 -13.96
N TYR A 80 -8.67 4.27 -13.00
CA TYR A 80 -9.44 3.35 -12.19
C TYR A 80 -10.52 2.66 -13.02
N LYS A 81 -10.60 1.35 -12.97
CA LYS A 81 -11.59 0.55 -13.69
C LYS A 81 -13.02 0.99 -13.38
N VAL A 82 -13.30 1.40 -12.16
CA VAL A 82 -14.61 1.91 -11.74
C VAL A 82 -15.03 3.21 -12.47
N PHE A 83 -14.08 3.89 -13.12
CA PHE A 83 -14.27 5.12 -13.91
C PHE A 83 -13.73 4.99 -15.34
N GLU A 84 -13.59 3.79 -15.88
CA GLU A 84 -12.99 3.56 -17.22
C GLU A 84 -13.76 4.24 -18.35
N ASP A 85 -15.08 4.39 -18.20
CA ASP A 85 -15.98 5.07 -19.11
C ASP A 85 -15.88 6.61 -19.10
N GLN A 86 -15.12 7.18 -18.14
CA GLN A 86 -15.00 8.62 -18.01
C GLN A 86 -13.86 9.20 -18.85
N PRO A 87 -14.02 10.43 -19.39
CA PRO A 87 -12.97 11.08 -20.16
C PRO A 87 -11.71 11.31 -19.30
N THR A 88 -10.55 11.25 -19.95
CA THR A 88 -9.26 11.51 -19.29
C THR A 88 -9.20 12.96 -18.79
N GLY A 89 -8.76 13.17 -17.57
CA GLY A 89 -8.53 14.50 -16.99
C GLY A 89 -9.78 15.19 -16.41
N LYS A 90 -10.99 14.66 -16.63
CA LYS A 90 -12.22 15.22 -16.06
C LYS A 90 -13.18 14.12 -15.65
N LEU A 91 -13.60 14.13 -14.40
CA LEU A 91 -14.67 13.26 -13.91
C LEU A 91 -16.00 14.01 -14.08
N ASP A 92 -16.80 13.59 -15.07
CA ASP A 92 -18.09 14.20 -15.38
C ASP A 92 -19.23 13.25 -15.00
N LEU A 93 -19.42 13.11 -13.69
CA LEU A 93 -20.45 12.25 -13.13
C LEU A 93 -21.31 13.05 -12.14
N PRO A 94 -22.63 12.81 -12.12
CA PRO A 94 -23.49 13.23 -11.02
C PRO A 94 -22.93 12.76 -9.67
N ARG A 95 -23.15 13.55 -8.63
CA ARG A 95 -22.57 13.28 -7.30
C ARG A 95 -23.00 11.93 -6.72
N ASP A 96 -24.27 11.58 -6.90
CA ASP A 96 -24.86 10.31 -6.45
C ASP A 96 -24.23 9.12 -7.18
N GLU A 97 -24.05 9.21 -8.51
CA GLU A 97 -23.40 8.17 -9.30
C GLU A 97 -21.91 7.99 -8.90
N TYR A 98 -21.19 9.09 -8.66
CA TYR A 98 -19.84 9.02 -8.12
C TYR A 98 -19.80 8.24 -6.79
N TYR A 99 -20.69 8.58 -5.83
CA TYR A 99 -20.72 7.89 -4.55
C TYR A 99 -21.20 6.46 -4.65
N ARG A 100 -22.10 6.14 -5.57
CA ARG A 100 -22.52 4.76 -5.85
C ARG A 100 -21.32 3.92 -6.31
N ARG A 101 -20.55 4.41 -7.28
CA ARG A 101 -19.35 3.72 -7.78
C ARG A 101 -18.26 3.62 -6.70
N MET A 102 -18.01 4.68 -5.96
CA MET A 102 -17.06 4.62 -4.85
C MET A 102 -17.53 3.68 -3.73
N GLY A 103 -18.82 3.46 -3.58
CA GLY A 103 -19.37 2.47 -2.64
C GLY A 103 -18.89 1.05 -2.94
N THR A 104 -18.79 0.67 -4.21
CA THR A 104 -18.24 -0.65 -4.59
C THR A 104 -16.76 -0.79 -4.25
N VAL A 105 -15.98 0.28 -4.45
CA VAL A 105 -14.56 0.34 -4.07
C VAL A 105 -14.40 0.22 -2.54
N VAL A 106 -15.23 0.95 -1.78
CA VAL A 106 -15.20 0.88 -0.31
C VAL A 106 -15.58 -0.50 0.20
N GLU A 107 -16.56 -1.16 -0.44
CA GLU A 107 -16.92 -2.53 -0.07
C GLU A 107 -15.78 -3.52 -0.38
N ALA A 108 -15.15 -3.40 -1.54
CA ALA A 108 -13.95 -4.19 -1.84
C ALA A 108 -12.83 -3.93 -0.82
N MET A 109 -12.62 -2.67 -0.37
CA MET A 109 -11.67 -2.35 0.71
C MET A 109 -11.99 -3.08 2.02
N ARG A 110 -13.29 -3.21 2.40
CA ARG A 110 -13.69 -3.97 3.59
C ARG A 110 -13.38 -5.45 3.44
N GLN A 111 -13.62 -6.00 2.25
CA GLN A 111 -13.35 -7.40 1.95
C GLN A 111 -11.86 -7.75 2.02
N THR A 112 -10.94 -6.80 1.75
CA THR A 112 -9.50 -7.05 1.92
C THR A 112 -9.12 -7.41 3.35
N LEU A 113 -9.88 -6.95 4.35
CA LEU A 113 -9.61 -7.23 5.77
C LEU A 113 -9.91 -8.69 6.18
N LEU A 114 -10.63 -9.42 5.34
CA LEU A 114 -10.96 -10.84 5.57
C LEU A 114 -10.18 -11.78 4.64
N SER A 115 -9.16 -11.28 3.94
CA SER A 115 -8.34 -12.07 3.02
C SER A 115 -7.39 -13.01 3.77
N ASP A 116 -6.95 -14.06 3.07
CA ASP A 116 -5.88 -14.93 3.57
C ASP A 116 -4.54 -14.19 3.55
N VAL A 117 -4.28 -13.40 2.50
CA VAL A 117 -3.10 -12.56 2.41
C VAL A 117 -3.45 -11.18 1.85
N LEU A 118 -2.95 -10.14 2.52
CA LEU A 118 -3.00 -8.76 2.05
C LEU A 118 -1.59 -8.28 1.69
N ILE A 119 -1.41 -7.85 0.44
CA ILE A 119 -0.14 -7.36 -0.08
C ILE A 119 -0.19 -5.84 -0.15
N ILE A 120 0.72 -5.17 0.56
CA ILE A 120 0.73 -3.70 0.74
C ILE A 120 2.14 -3.12 0.61
N GLY A 121 2.21 -1.80 0.49
CA GLY A 121 3.42 -1.03 0.77
C GLY A 121 3.32 -0.28 2.09
N ALA A 122 4.45 0.18 2.63
CA ALA A 122 4.49 1.13 3.74
C ALA A 122 5.13 2.45 3.30
N ASN A 123 4.96 3.52 4.11
CA ASN A 123 5.55 4.82 3.82
C ASN A 123 6.98 4.95 4.38
N ALA A 124 7.27 4.29 5.49
CA ALA A 124 8.61 4.22 6.07
C ALA A 124 8.76 2.99 6.96
N ILE A 125 9.99 2.55 7.14
CA ILE A 125 10.41 1.60 8.18
C ILE A 125 11.59 2.21 8.93
N THR A 126 11.75 1.87 10.22
CA THR A 126 12.86 2.41 11.02
C THR A 126 13.91 1.33 11.32
N LEU A 127 15.14 1.76 11.59
CA LEU A 127 16.19 0.86 12.08
C LEU A 127 15.87 0.29 13.48
N LYS A 128 14.88 0.89 14.16
CA LYS A 128 14.35 0.39 15.45
C LYS A 128 13.21 -0.63 15.27
N GLY A 129 12.89 -1.00 14.01
CA GLY A 129 11.91 -2.02 13.67
C GLY A 129 10.45 -1.56 13.69
N GLU A 130 10.17 -0.26 13.62
CA GLU A 130 8.80 0.21 13.40
C GLU A 130 8.47 0.29 11.91
N ILE A 131 7.21 0.00 11.57
CA ILE A 131 6.62 0.18 10.24
C ILE A 131 5.59 1.31 10.33
N VAL A 132 5.76 2.36 9.51
CA VAL A 132 4.94 3.56 9.57
C VAL A 132 4.17 3.76 8.28
N SER A 133 2.86 3.94 8.39
CA SER A 133 1.99 4.24 7.25
C SER A 133 1.00 5.33 7.57
N ILE A 134 0.75 6.21 6.57
CA ILE A 134 -0.32 7.20 6.58
C ILE A 134 -1.33 6.88 5.48
N ASP A 135 -2.62 7.05 5.78
CA ASP A 135 -3.69 6.61 4.89
C ASP A 135 -4.89 7.58 4.95
N GLY A 136 -5.67 7.63 3.89
CA GLY A 136 -6.91 8.39 3.81
C GLY A 136 -8.12 7.57 4.25
N SER A 137 -8.47 6.53 3.52
CA SER A 137 -9.61 5.66 3.81
C SER A 137 -9.38 4.82 5.06
N GLY A 138 -8.15 4.38 5.28
CA GLY A 138 -7.76 3.57 6.42
C GLY A 138 -7.71 2.07 6.13
N ASN A 139 -8.04 1.63 4.92
CA ASN A 139 -8.05 0.22 4.57
C ASN A 139 -6.66 -0.43 4.67
N ARG A 140 -5.61 0.25 4.19
CA ARG A 140 -4.23 -0.25 4.28
C ARG A 140 -3.76 -0.32 5.72
N VAL A 141 -3.90 0.75 6.49
CA VAL A 141 -3.48 0.77 7.89
C VAL A 141 -4.29 -0.17 8.76
N ALA A 142 -5.60 -0.33 8.49
CA ALA A 142 -6.41 -1.33 9.20
C ALA A 142 -5.91 -2.75 8.91
N GLY A 143 -5.73 -3.11 7.62
CA GLY A 143 -5.21 -4.43 7.24
C GLY A 143 -3.78 -4.70 7.72
N MET A 144 -2.92 -3.67 7.78
CA MET A 144 -1.60 -3.77 8.39
C MET A 144 -1.70 -4.13 9.88
N MET A 145 -2.60 -3.50 10.62
CA MET A 145 -2.73 -3.67 12.06
C MET A 145 -3.53 -4.92 12.44
N PHE A 146 -4.58 -5.28 11.68
CA PHE A 146 -5.45 -6.41 11.97
C PHE A 146 -6.31 -6.81 10.75
N GLY A 147 -6.82 -8.05 10.74
CA GLY A 147 -7.80 -8.54 9.78
C GLY A 147 -7.26 -9.71 8.94
N PRO A 148 -6.43 -9.49 7.91
CA PRO A 148 -5.88 -10.55 7.07
C PRO A 148 -5.07 -11.57 7.88
N LYS A 149 -5.11 -12.85 7.49
CA LYS A 149 -4.32 -13.91 8.15
C LYS A 149 -2.82 -13.66 8.01
N HIS A 150 -2.39 -13.19 6.82
CA HIS A 150 -1.03 -12.78 6.55
C HIS A 150 -1.00 -11.41 5.89
N VAL A 151 0.05 -10.63 6.18
CA VAL A 151 0.32 -9.34 5.54
C VAL A 151 1.73 -9.35 4.98
N ILE A 152 1.86 -9.14 3.67
CA ILE A 152 3.15 -8.97 3.02
C ILE A 152 3.35 -7.48 2.72
N ILE A 153 4.39 -6.88 3.32
CA ILE A 153 4.71 -5.46 3.19
C ILE A 153 5.95 -5.32 2.32
N VAL A 154 5.83 -4.70 1.15
CA VAL A 154 6.93 -4.48 0.21
C VAL A 154 7.40 -3.03 0.28
N VAL A 155 8.68 -2.84 0.60
CA VAL A 155 9.31 -1.52 0.68
C VAL A 155 10.67 -1.52 -0.02
N GLY A 156 11.04 -0.40 -0.61
CA GLY A 156 12.39 -0.17 -1.10
C GLY A 156 13.32 0.35 0.00
N ALA A 157 14.61 0.22 -0.22
CA ALA A 157 15.65 0.72 0.69
C ALA A 157 15.57 2.24 0.95
N ASN A 158 15.01 2.99 -0.01
CA ASN A 158 14.74 4.44 0.12
C ASN A 158 13.74 4.80 1.23
N LYS A 159 13.08 3.81 1.85
CA LYS A 159 12.09 4.02 2.94
C LYS A 159 12.63 3.72 4.33
N ILE A 160 13.91 3.37 4.42
CA ILE A 160 14.58 3.12 5.69
C ILE A 160 14.92 4.45 6.35
N CYS A 161 14.50 4.62 7.60
CA CYS A 161 14.74 5.78 8.45
C CYS A 161 15.46 5.37 9.74
N MET A 162 16.19 6.29 10.35
CA MET A 162 16.89 6.02 11.62
C MET A 162 15.91 5.70 12.75
N ASP A 163 14.86 6.50 12.85
CA ASP A 163 13.87 6.43 13.91
C ASP A 163 12.51 6.97 13.45
N LEU A 164 11.58 7.02 14.38
CA LEU A 164 10.21 7.44 14.15
C LEU A 164 10.10 8.91 13.72
N ASP A 165 10.93 9.79 14.28
CA ASP A 165 10.93 11.21 13.92
C ASP A 165 11.34 11.42 12.46
N GLU A 166 12.39 10.70 12.02
CA GLU A 166 12.81 10.72 10.62
C GLU A 166 11.74 10.09 9.71
N ALA A 167 11.12 8.99 10.12
CA ALA A 167 10.02 8.37 9.39
C ALA A 167 8.83 9.32 9.17
N LEU A 168 8.42 10.04 10.21
CA LEU A 168 7.35 11.04 10.12
C LEU A 168 7.76 12.25 9.26
N LYS A 169 9.02 12.70 9.36
CA LYS A 169 9.57 13.75 8.47
C LYS A 169 9.58 13.30 7.01
N ARG A 170 10.00 12.05 6.72
CA ARG A 170 9.96 11.47 5.39
C ARG A 170 8.54 11.44 4.82
N ILE A 171 7.56 11.00 5.62
CA ILE A 171 6.16 10.95 5.21
C ILE A 171 5.66 12.36 4.84
N ARG A 172 5.94 13.36 5.67
CA ARG A 172 5.51 14.75 5.46
C ARG A 172 6.18 15.41 4.26
N ASN A 173 7.48 15.21 4.09
CA ASN A 173 8.28 15.94 3.10
C ASN A 173 8.40 15.22 1.75
N VAL A 174 8.21 13.90 1.71
CA VAL A 174 8.40 13.09 0.51
C VAL A 174 7.13 12.32 0.15
N ALA A 175 6.72 11.36 0.97
CA ALA A 175 5.70 10.41 0.57
C ALA A 175 4.32 11.06 0.37
N ALA A 176 3.88 11.95 1.24
CA ALA A 176 2.56 12.56 1.13
C ALA A 176 2.48 13.54 -0.07
N PRO A 177 3.39 14.51 -0.26
CA PRO A 177 3.35 15.40 -1.43
C PRO A 177 3.41 14.64 -2.75
N LEU A 178 4.33 13.71 -2.91
CA LEU A 178 4.47 12.93 -4.14
C LEU A 178 3.26 12.03 -4.40
N ASN A 179 2.67 11.47 -3.36
CA ASN A 179 1.45 10.68 -3.50
C ASN A 179 0.27 11.52 -4.02
N TYR A 180 0.14 12.78 -3.57
CA TYR A 180 -0.91 13.66 -4.09
C TYR A 180 -0.64 14.10 -5.53
N ILE A 181 0.61 14.41 -5.89
CA ILE A 181 1.00 14.71 -7.27
C ILE A 181 0.63 13.53 -8.18
N ARG A 182 0.92 12.30 -7.77
CA ARG A 182 0.48 11.09 -8.47
C ARG A 182 -1.05 11.00 -8.58
N HIS A 183 -1.76 11.38 -7.54
CA HIS A 183 -3.20 11.30 -7.50
C HIS A 183 -3.91 12.39 -8.33
N ILE A 184 -3.25 13.49 -8.67
CA ILE A 184 -3.83 14.51 -9.56
C ILE A 184 -4.25 13.87 -10.89
N ASN A 185 -3.34 13.15 -11.53
CA ASN A 185 -3.64 12.46 -12.80
C ASN A 185 -4.65 11.33 -12.64
N LYS A 186 -4.64 10.66 -11.49
CA LYS A 186 -5.48 9.52 -11.17
C LYS A 186 -6.92 9.90 -10.80
N HIS A 187 -7.12 11.05 -10.17
CA HIS A 187 -8.41 11.55 -9.67
C HIS A 187 -8.85 12.84 -10.35
N HIS A 188 -8.44 13.05 -11.60
CA HIS A 188 -8.91 14.15 -12.42
C HIS A 188 -8.73 15.53 -11.76
N ASN A 189 -7.51 15.83 -11.32
CA ASN A 189 -7.10 17.11 -10.70
C ASN A 189 -7.79 17.43 -9.34
N ARG A 190 -8.38 16.44 -8.69
CA ARG A 190 -9.11 16.64 -7.43
C ARG A 190 -8.25 17.13 -6.26
N TYR A 191 -6.92 16.97 -6.37
CA TYR A 191 -5.96 17.26 -5.30
C TYR A 191 -5.02 18.43 -5.61
N ASP A 192 -5.22 19.12 -6.70
CA ASP A 192 -4.38 20.26 -7.13
C ASP A 192 -4.38 21.43 -6.13
N GLU A 193 -5.49 21.65 -5.40
CA GLU A 193 -5.65 22.69 -4.39
C GLU A 193 -4.89 22.42 -3.08
N LEU A 194 -4.34 21.22 -2.89
CA LEU A 194 -3.67 20.88 -1.63
C LEU A 194 -2.37 21.69 -1.45
N PRO A 195 -2.15 22.27 -0.26
CA PRO A 195 -0.95 23.09 0.00
C PRO A 195 0.36 22.36 -0.28
N CYS A 196 0.44 21.06 0.02
CA CYS A 196 1.64 20.27 -0.23
C CYS A 196 1.92 20.05 -1.72
N VAL A 197 0.88 20.00 -2.55
CA VAL A 197 1.02 19.90 -4.01
C VAL A 197 1.52 21.23 -4.58
N GLN A 198 0.91 22.35 -4.17
CA GLN A 198 1.27 23.67 -4.67
C GLN A 198 2.63 24.16 -4.20
N LYS A 199 3.06 23.79 -3.00
CA LYS A 199 4.28 24.29 -2.36
C LYS A 199 5.40 23.24 -2.24
N GLY A 200 5.15 22.00 -2.66
CA GLY A 200 6.14 20.92 -2.60
C GLY A 200 6.50 20.41 -1.22
N LYS A 201 5.81 20.85 -0.16
CA LYS A 201 6.06 20.43 1.23
C LYS A 201 4.79 20.35 2.05
N CYS A 202 4.81 19.54 3.10
CA CYS A 202 3.70 19.40 4.04
C CYS A 202 3.56 20.64 4.94
N PHE A 203 2.33 21.05 5.19
CA PHE A 203 1.94 22.13 6.10
C PHE A 203 1.09 21.65 7.27
N ASP A 204 1.00 20.32 7.49
CA ASP A 204 0.14 19.71 8.51
C ASP A 204 -1.32 20.18 8.39
N CYS A 205 -1.82 20.21 7.18
CA CYS A 205 -3.10 20.84 6.85
C CYS A 205 -4.29 19.96 7.24
N VAL A 206 -5.42 20.63 7.57
CA VAL A 206 -6.74 20.00 7.78
C VAL A 206 -7.64 20.14 6.54
N HIS A 207 -7.06 20.29 5.36
CA HIS A 207 -7.80 20.51 4.11
C HIS A 207 -8.86 19.40 3.90
N PRO A 208 -10.12 19.74 3.49
CA PRO A 208 -11.19 18.76 3.35
C PRO A 208 -10.87 17.56 2.44
N ARG A 209 -10.04 17.79 1.41
CA ARG A 209 -9.61 16.74 0.46
C ARG A 209 -8.33 16.02 0.89
N SER A 210 -7.78 16.32 2.07
CA SER A 210 -6.58 15.63 2.55
C SER A 210 -6.87 14.16 2.81
N ALA A 211 -5.97 13.28 2.34
CA ALA A 211 -5.96 11.85 2.65
C ALA A 211 -4.89 11.48 3.71
N CYS A 212 -4.29 12.47 4.38
CA CYS A 212 -3.41 12.26 5.53
C CYS A 212 -4.24 12.20 6.81
N ARG A 213 -5.15 11.20 6.92
CA ARG A 213 -6.17 11.17 7.97
C ARG A 213 -5.90 10.17 9.09
N LYS A 214 -5.19 9.10 8.76
CA LYS A 214 -4.95 7.98 9.68
C LYS A 214 -3.48 7.61 9.61
N ILE A 215 -2.82 7.62 10.75
CA ILE A 215 -1.41 7.22 10.89
C ILE A 215 -1.37 5.97 11.74
N ALA A 216 -0.67 4.95 11.29
CA ALA A 216 -0.39 3.75 12.05
C ALA A 216 1.12 3.57 12.20
N ILE A 217 1.53 3.19 13.39
CA ILE A 217 2.89 2.83 13.76
C ILE A 217 2.83 1.42 14.33
N MET A 218 3.29 0.46 13.55
CA MET A 218 3.37 -0.93 13.96
C MET A 218 4.73 -1.18 14.59
N ARG A 219 4.75 -1.69 15.82
CA ARG A 219 5.97 -1.97 16.57
C ARG A 219 6.29 -3.45 16.66
N GLY A 220 5.44 -4.31 16.12
CA GLY A 220 5.60 -5.75 16.10
C GLY A 220 4.30 -6.49 16.27
N GLU A 221 4.39 -7.83 16.30
CA GLU A 221 3.27 -8.73 16.52
C GLU A 221 3.33 -9.36 17.91
N VAL A 222 2.18 -9.77 18.42
CA VAL A 222 2.07 -10.62 19.59
C VAL A 222 2.42 -12.07 19.26
N GLU A 223 2.70 -12.90 20.26
CA GLU A 223 3.22 -14.25 20.07
C GLU A 223 2.33 -15.13 19.16
N PHE A 224 1.01 -15.12 19.36
CA PHE A 224 0.09 -15.92 18.56
C PHE A 224 -0.12 -15.42 17.12
N ASN A 225 0.42 -14.24 16.78
CA ASN A 225 0.43 -13.65 15.44
C ASN A 225 1.84 -13.58 14.84
N ALA A 226 2.82 -14.28 15.37
CA ALA A 226 4.23 -14.16 14.96
C ALA A 226 4.47 -14.47 13.46
N ASP A 227 3.63 -15.32 12.84
CA ASP A 227 3.71 -15.64 11.39
C ASP A 227 2.79 -14.76 10.54
N ARG A 228 2.25 -13.67 11.08
CA ARG A 228 1.31 -12.83 10.33
C ARG A 228 1.98 -11.84 9.40
N THR A 229 2.99 -11.11 9.88
CA THR A 229 3.59 -9.98 9.17
C THR A 229 4.93 -10.35 8.54
N HIS A 230 5.03 -10.20 7.22
CA HIS A 230 6.22 -10.44 6.41
C HIS A 230 6.64 -9.13 5.75
N LEU A 231 7.86 -8.67 6.05
CA LEU A 231 8.43 -7.43 5.54
C LEU A 231 9.50 -7.75 4.49
N LEU A 232 9.21 -7.46 3.22
CA LEU A 232 10.16 -7.56 2.11
C LEU A 232 10.84 -6.22 1.92
N VAL A 233 12.14 -6.18 2.14
CA VAL A 233 12.96 -4.97 1.93
C VAL A 233 13.82 -5.17 0.69
N VAL A 234 13.44 -4.50 -0.38
CA VAL A 234 14.12 -4.59 -1.67
C VAL A 234 15.29 -3.62 -1.70
N ASN A 235 16.46 -4.10 -2.12
CA ASN A 235 17.67 -3.32 -2.23
C ASN A 235 17.64 -2.40 -3.48
N ASP A 236 16.55 -1.65 -3.64
CA ASP A 236 16.32 -0.69 -4.69
C ASP A 236 15.46 0.47 -4.16
N ASN A 237 15.38 1.56 -4.92
CA ASN A 237 14.47 2.65 -4.66
C ASN A 237 13.09 2.29 -5.21
N LEU A 238 12.14 1.98 -4.34
CA LEU A 238 10.79 1.61 -4.73
C LEU A 238 9.73 2.53 -4.11
N GLY A 239 8.87 3.02 -4.97
CA GLY A 239 7.73 3.85 -4.57
C GLY A 239 8.14 5.21 -4.02
N LEU A 240 7.26 5.78 -3.22
CA LEU A 240 7.37 7.16 -2.73
C LEU A 240 7.95 7.21 -1.32
#